data_1c4c817610b385b8ddaecef5d177d7d3
#
_entry.id   1c4c817610b385b8ddaecef5d177d7d3
#
_cell.length_a   1.000
_cell.length_b   1.000
_cell.length_c   1.000
_cell.angle_alpha   90.00
_cell.angle_beta   90.00
_cell.angle_gamma   90.00
#
_symmetry.space_group_name_H-M   'P 1'
#
loop_
_entity.id
_entity.type
_entity.pdbx_description
1 polymer ?
#
loop_
_entity_poly.entity_id
_entity_poly.type
_entity_poly.pdbx_seq_one_letter_code
_entity_poly.pdbx_strand_id
1 'polypeptide(L)'
;MINDAIAKSYEAANYASHACEQSFIANLYARSRLRGLNPKAPNSAKVLEIGCASGGNLIAQALVFKDAHFTGIDLSKAQIKNGKTALEKIGIKNIDLLCLDICDAPAHFGSQKFDYIIAHGVYALHKNDCEAVFMMDGTHSKADIVAHFVELCQKNNAAPSRIIDGKKVLIESKKEQEAYFDEAISTLISDLEAQCMFESIS
;
A
#
# COMPACT_ATOMS: atom_id res chain seq x y z
N MET A 1 3.65 -17.41 -11.80
CA MET A 1 4.89 -17.36 -12.63
C MET A 1 5.73 -16.11 -12.39
N ILE A 2 5.29 -14.88 -12.63
CA ILE A 2 6.05 -13.67 -12.23
C ILE A 2 6.03 -13.50 -10.71
N ASN A 3 4.88 -13.75 -10.09
CA ASN A 3 4.71 -13.68 -8.63
C ASN A 3 5.57 -14.69 -7.85
N ASP A 4 5.91 -15.85 -8.42
CA ASP A 4 6.77 -16.84 -7.75
C ASP A 4 8.23 -16.38 -7.62
N ALA A 5 8.74 -15.62 -8.59
CA ALA A 5 10.10 -15.09 -8.53
C ALA A 5 10.20 -13.94 -7.51
N ILE A 6 9.16 -13.12 -7.42
CA ILE A 6 9.06 -12.02 -6.45
C ILE A 6 8.88 -12.58 -5.06
N ALA A 7 7.95 -13.51 -4.86
CA ALA A 7 7.73 -14.17 -3.57
C ALA A 7 9.03 -14.80 -3.05
N LYS A 8 9.81 -15.48 -3.92
CA LYS A 8 11.12 -16.06 -3.56
C LYS A 8 12.15 -15.01 -3.18
N SER A 9 12.17 -13.83 -3.84
CA SER A 9 13.11 -12.76 -3.48
C SER A 9 12.78 -12.15 -2.11
N TYR A 10 11.50 -12.02 -1.79
CA TYR A 10 11.05 -11.57 -0.46
C TYR A 10 11.24 -12.63 0.63
N GLU A 11 11.15 -13.92 0.30
CA GLU A 11 11.46 -15.00 1.24
C GLU A 11 12.95 -15.09 1.59
N ALA A 12 13.82 -14.68 0.66
CA ALA A 12 15.28 -14.64 0.92
C ALA A 12 15.72 -13.42 1.71
N ALA A 13 14.95 -12.35 1.74
CA ALA A 13 15.23 -11.12 2.46
C ALA A 13 14.46 -11.11 3.79
N ASN A 14 15.19 -11.25 4.91
CA ASN A 14 14.57 -11.08 6.24
C ASN A 14 14.30 -9.60 6.49
N TYR A 15 13.14 -9.12 6.03
CA TYR A 15 12.74 -7.72 6.20
C TYR A 15 12.28 -7.48 7.65
N ALA A 16 12.92 -6.53 8.31
CA ALA A 16 12.53 -6.12 9.67
C ALA A 16 11.25 -5.27 9.59
N SER A 17 10.12 -5.83 10.02
CA SER A 17 8.86 -5.10 10.12
C SER A 17 8.81 -4.32 11.43
N HIS A 18 8.55 -3.02 11.37
CA HIS A 18 8.48 -2.12 12.52
C HIS A 18 7.33 -1.11 12.38
N ALA A 19 7.00 -0.46 13.49
CA ALA A 19 5.99 0.59 13.50
C ALA A 19 6.41 1.77 12.62
N CYS A 20 5.43 2.32 11.89
CA CYS A 20 5.61 3.49 11.04
C CYS A 20 4.69 4.61 11.52
N GLU A 21 5.27 5.71 11.97
CA GLU A 21 4.52 6.85 12.52
C GLU A 21 3.58 7.46 11.48
N GLN A 22 4.00 7.55 10.23
CA GLN A 22 3.22 8.18 9.15
C GLN A 22 1.92 7.42 8.86
N SER A 23 1.93 6.10 8.99
CA SER A 23 0.77 5.23 8.77
C SER A 23 -0.02 4.90 10.04
N PHE A 24 0.33 5.51 11.18
CA PHE A 24 -0.40 5.33 12.42
C PHE A 24 -1.82 5.92 12.28
N ILE A 25 -2.87 5.12 12.50
CA ILE A 25 -4.25 5.52 12.17
C ILE A 25 -4.73 6.75 12.95
N ALA A 26 -4.20 7.03 14.14
CA ALA A 26 -4.49 8.28 14.85
C ALA A 26 -3.97 9.51 14.10
N ASN A 27 -2.80 9.41 13.48
CA ASN A 27 -2.23 10.48 12.67
C ASN A 27 -3.03 10.66 11.37
N LEU A 28 -3.41 9.56 10.72
CA LEU A 28 -4.28 9.58 9.54
C LEU A 28 -5.65 10.19 9.88
N TYR A 29 -6.25 9.81 11.01
CA TYR A 29 -7.49 10.40 11.51
C TYR A 29 -7.36 11.90 11.73
N ALA A 30 -6.34 12.34 12.47
CA ALA A 30 -6.15 13.76 12.79
C ALA A 30 -5.94 14.59 11.51
N ARG A 31 -5.11 14.13 10.58
CA ARG A 31 -4.86 14.79 9.29
C ARG A 31 -6.13 14.88 8.44
N SER A 32 -6.92 13.81 8.39
CA SER A 32 -8.19 13.79 7.67
C SER A 32 -9.19 14.78 8.26
N ARG A 33 -9.31 14.81 9.60
CA ARG A 33 -10.17 15.78 10.30
C ARG A 33 -9.77 17.23 10.02
N LEU A 34 -8.47 17.54 10.02
CA LEU A 34 -7.97 18.87 9.70
C LEU A 34 -8.27 19.29 8.24
N ARG A 35 -8.47 18.33 7.35
CA ARG A 35 -8.87 18.56 5.95
C ARG A 35 -10.39 18.56 5.73
N GLY A 36 -11.19 18.51 6.80
CA GLY A 36 -12.66 18.56 6.72
C GLY A 36 -13.32 17.22 6.46
N LEU A 37 -12.57 16.10 6.36
CA LEU A 37 -13.12 14.77 6.24
C LEU A 37 -13.68 14.27 7.56
N ASN A 38 -14.54 13.25 7.50
CA ASN A 38 -15.14 12.62 8.69
C ASN A 38 -14.81 11.12 8.76
N PRO A 39 -13.52 10.74 8.93
CA PRO A 39 -13.11 9.35 8.96
C PRO A 39 -13.63 8.65 10.21
N LYS A 40 -13.67 7.32 10.18
CA LYS A 40 -13.98 6.49 11.33
C LYS A 40 -12.97 6.71 12.45
N ALA A 41 -13.47 6.80 13.69
CA ALA A 41 -12.58 6.96 14.85
C ALA A 41 -11.64 5.73 15.01
N PRO A 42 -10.36 5.94 15.32
CA PRO A 42 -9.37 4.86 15.41
C PRO A 42 -9.75 3.68 16.29
N ASN A 43 -10.42 3.94 17.42
CA ASN A 43 -10.77 2.91 18.39
C ASN A 43 -11.71 1.81 17.87
N SER A 44 -12.46 2.05 16.79
CA SER A 44 -13.43 1.10 16.25
C SER A 44 -13.24 0.87 14.74
N ALA A 45 -12.09 1.27 14.22
CA ALA A 45 -11.80 1.21 12.80
C ALA A 45 -11.47 -0.21 12.32
N LYS A 46 -11.79 -0.47 11.06
CA LYS A 46 -11.30 -1.63 10.30
C LYS A 46 -10.16 -1.17 9.42
N VAL A 47 -9.00 -1.75 9.59
CA VAL A 47 -7.75 -1.34 8.94
C VAL A 47 -7.22 -2.47 8.07
N LEU A 48 -6.85 -2.17 6.84
CA LEU A 48 -6.12 -3.07 5.94
C LEU A 48 -4.71 -2.52 5.73
N GLU A 49 -3.68 -3.34 5.91
CA GLU A 49 -2.32 -3.04 5.48
C GLU A 49 -1.89 -3.99 4.37
N ILE A 50 -1.53 -3.41 3.24
CA ILE A 50 -1.02 -4.11 2.06
C ILE A 50 0.51 -4.14 2.15
N GLY A 51 1.13 -5.32 1.99
CA GLY A 51 2.57 -5.50 2.17
C GLY A 51 2.98 -5.38 3.64
N CYS A 52 2.22 -6.00 4.54
CA CYS A 52 2.41 -5.87 5.99
C CYS A 52 3.67 -6.59 6.53
N ALA A 53 4.39 -7.34 5.71
CA ALA A 53 5.48 -8.21 6.12
C ALA A 53 5.08 -9.11 7.32
N SER A 54 5.78 -9.04 8.45
CA SER A 54 5.42 -9.75 9.68
C SER A 54 4.45 -8.99 10.59
N GLY A 55 3.83 -7.91 10.11
CA GLY A 55 2.78 -7.16 10.81
C GLY A 55 3.29 -6.22 11.91
N GLY A 56 4.57 -5.88 11.94
CA GLY A 56 5.14 -5.03 13.00
C GLY A 56 4.45 -3.67 13.14
N ASN A 57 4.05 -3.06 12.03
CA ASN A 57 3.30 -1.81 12.03
C ASN A 57 1.88 -1.99 12.61
N LEU A 58 1.18 -3.06 12.24
CA LEU A 58 -0.17 -3.36 12.75
C LEU A 58 -0.14 -3.75 14.23
N ILE A 59 0.86 -4.52 14.67
CA ILE A 59 1.01 -4.95 16.06
C ILE A 59 1.07 -3.74 16.99
N ALA A 60 1.90 -2.75 16.65
CA ALA A 60 2.02 -1.53 17.44
C ALA A 60 0.68 -0.78 17.57
N GLN A 61 -0.11 -0.73 16.50
CA GLN A 61 -1.40 -0.06 16.47
C GLN A 61 -2.48 -0.85 17.22
N ALA A 62 -2.49 -2.18 17.06
CA ALA A 62 -3.46 -3.06 17.73
C ALA A 62 -3.30 -3.10 19.26
N LEU A 63 -2.09 -2.90 19.76
CA LEU A 63 -1.82 -2.75 21.19
C LEU A 63 -2.48 -1.50 21.77
N VAL A 64 -2.58 -0.43 20.97
CA VAL A 64 -3.18 0.85 21.38
C VAL A 64 -4.70 0.84 21.18
N PHE A 65 -5.16 0.37 20.02
CA PHE A 65 -6.58 0.41 19.61
C PHE A 65 -7.20 -0.99 19.72
N LYS A 66 -7.55 -1.40 20.93
CA LYS A 66 -7.98 -2.78 21.23
C LYS A 66 -9.32 -3.17 20.63
N ASP A 67 -10.20 -2.19 20.37
CA ASP A 67 -11.53 -2.43 19.79
C ASP A 67 -11.52 -2.23 18.25
N ALA A 68 -10.40 -1.76 17.67
CA ALA A 68 -10.19 -1.75 16.24
C ALA A 68 -9.80 -3.14 15.75
N HIS A 69 -10.04 -3.42 14.47
CA HIS A 69 -9.65 -4.68 13.83
C HIS A 69 -8.66 -4.40 12.69
N PHE A 70 -7.55 -5.10 12.70
CA PHE A 70 -6.47 -4.93 11.75
C PHE A 70 -6.33 -6.17 10.87
N THR A 71 -6.20 -5.97 9.57
CA THR A 71 -5.93 -7.03 8.61
C THR A 71 -4.65 -6.69 7.86
N GLY A 72 -3.70 -7.60 7.81
CA GLY A 72 -2.47 -7.45 7.03
C GLY A 72 -2.40 -8.51 5.95
N ILE A 73 -2.05 -8.11 4.73
CA ILE A 73 -1.77 -9.02 3.62
C ILE A 73 -0.33 -8.89 3.14
N ASP A 74 0.29 -10.01 2.83
CA ASP A 74 1.66 -10.07 2.27
C ASP A 74 1.83 -11.33 1.42
N LEU A 75 2.67 -11.25 0.38
CA LEU A 75 3.00 -12.39 -0.48
C LEU A 75 3.91 -13.41 0.20
N SER A 76 4.73 -12.98 1.17
CA SER A 76 5.72 -13.84 1.83
C SER A 76 5.07 -14.72 2.90
N LYS A 77 5.03 -16.03 2.63
CA LYS A 77 4.59 -17.03 3.60
C LYS A 77 5.43 -17.03 4.87
N ALA A 78 6.74 -16.80 4.72
CA ALA A 78 7.67 -16.77 5.85
C ALA A 78 7.38 -15.59 6.76
N GLN A 79 7.18 -14.40 6.21
CA GLN A 79 6.83 -13.19 6.97
C GLN A 79 5.50 -13.36 7.71
N ILE A 80 4.46 -13.81 7.03
CA ILE A 80 3.16 -14.06 7.65
C ILE A 80 3.24 -15.11 8.77
N LYS A 81 4.01 -16.19 8.57
CA LYS A 81 4.23 -17.19 9.62
C LYS A 81 4.93 -16.59 10.85
N ASN A 82 5.96 -15.79 10.63
CA ASN A 82 6.68 -15.11 11.71
C ASN A 82 5.77 -14.16 12.47
N GLY A 83 4.95 -13.38 11.74
CA GLY A 83 3.96 -12.49 12.33
C GLY A 83 2.94 -13.23 13.19
N LYS A 84 2.35 -14.32 12.68
CA LYS A 84 1.39 -15.14 13.46
C LYS A 84 2.01 -15.70 14.74
N THR A 85 3.26 -16.18 14.66
CA THR A 85 3.98 -16.64 15.84
C THR A 85 4.20 -15.52 16.87
N ALA A 86 4.48 -14.30 16.39
CA ALA A 86 4.60 -13.15 17.28
C ALA A 86 3.27 -12.79 17.95
N LEU A 87 2.15 -12.77 17.18
CA LEU A 87 0.81 -12.52 17.70
C LEU A 87 0.40 -13.52 18.81
N GLU A 88 0.67 -14.80 18.60
CA GLU A 88 0.42 -15.86 19.60
C GLU A 88 1.18 -15.61 20.90
N LYS A 89 2.48 -15.25 20.80
CA LYS A 89 3.33 -14.96 21.97
C LYS A 89 2.87 -13.72 22.74
N ILE A 90 2.40 -12.69 22.04
CA ILE A 90 1.95 -11.42 22.64
C ILE A 90 0.51 -11.53 23.14
N GLY A 91 -0.28 -12.46 22.59
CA GLY A 91 -1.69 -12.66 22.95
C GLY A 91 -2.64 -11.65 22.32
N ILE A 92 -2.27 -11.00 21.23
CA ILE A 92 -3.11 -10.06 20.48
C ILE A 92 -4.12 -10.84 19.63
N LYS A 93 -5.40 -10.40 19.66
CA LYS A 93 -6.50 -11.10 18.97
C LYS A 93 -7.23 -10.26 17.91
N ASN A 94 -6.91 -8.97 17.81
CA ASN A 94 -7.55 -8.04 16.90
C ASN A 94 -6.72 -7.77 15.63
N ILE A 95 -5.88 -8.75 15.24
CA ILE A 95 -5.10 -8.74 13.99
C ILE A 95 -5.28 -10.07 13.27
N ASP A 96 -5.58 -10.00 11.97
CA ASP A 96 -5.48 -11.11 11.03
C ASP A 96 -4.33 -10.87 10.04
N LEU A 97 -3.43 -11.83 9.92
CA LEU A 97 -2.34 -11.80 8.92
C LEU A 97 -2.59 -12.89 7.87
N LEU A 98 -2.65 -12.50 6.61
CA LEU A 98 -2.98 -13.36 5.48
C LEU A 98 -1.85 -13.38 4.45
N CYS A 99 -1.47 -14.58 4.01
CA CYS A 99 -0.61 -14.71 2.84
C CYS A 99 -1.49 -14.59 1.59
N LEU A 100 -1.55 -13.40 1.01
CA LEU A 100 -2.46 -13.05 -0.07
C LEU A 100 -1.79 -12.08 -1.03
N ASP A 101 -1.94 -12.34 -2.33
CA ASP A 101 -1.58 -11.39 -3.38
C ASP A 101 -2.57 -10.22 -3.41
N ILE A 102 -2.09 -9.00 -3.61
CA ILE A 102 -2.96 -7.82 -3.75
C ILE A 102 -3.96 -7.97 -4.90
N CYS A 103 -3.57 -8.63 -5.99
CA CYS A 103 -4.45 -8.90 -7.12
C CYS A 103 -5.62 -9.81 -6.76
N ASP A 104 -5.46 -10.66 -5.76
CA ASP A 104 -6.51 -11.56 -5.27
C ASP A 104 -7.34 -10.94 -4.14
N ALA A 105 -6.91 -9.82 -3.58
CA ALA A 105 -7.57 -9.14 -2.46
C ALA A 105 -9.04 -8.77 -2.76
N PRO A 106 -9.42 -8.25 -3.94
CA PRO A 106 -10.81 -7.95 -4.26
C PRO A 106 -11.71 -9.20 -4.24
N ALA A 107 -11.21 -10.33 -4.75
CA ALA A 107 -11.96 -11.59 -4.72
C ALA A 107 -12.06 -12.17 -3.31
N HIS A 108 -10.99 -12.01 -2.50
CA HIS A 108 -10.95 -12.53 -1.12
C HIS A 108 -11.87 -11.75 -0.19
N PHE A 109 -11.80 -10.41 -0.23
CA PHE A 109 -12.58 -9.55 0.68
C PHE A 109 -14.01 -9.30 0.19
N GLY A 110 -14.28 -9.43 -1.11
CA GLY A 110 -15.61 -9.21 -1.69
C GLY A 110 -16.16 -7.83 -1.38
N SER A 111 -17.29 -7.78 -0.66
CA SER A 111 -17.95 -6.53 -0.24
C SER A 111 -17.46 -5.97 1.10
N GLN A 112 -16.44 -6.59 1.72
CA GLN A 112 -15.88 -6.09 2.97
C GLN A 112 -15.24 -4.72 2.74
N LYS A 113 -15.58 -3.75 3.59
CA LYS A 113 -15.02 -2.39 3.55
C LYS A 113 -14.05 -2.18 4.71
N PHE A 114 -13.03 -1.37 4.45
CA PHE A 114 -12.05 -0.92 5.44
C PHE A 114 -12.15 0.59 5.59
N ASP A 115 -12.03 1.07 6.83
CA ASP A 115 -12.04 2.51 7.14
C ASP A 115 -10.70 3.17 6.82
N TYR A 116 -9.61 2.38 6.88
CA TYR A 116 -8.27 2.79 6.53
C TYR A 116 -7.59 1.69 5.71
N ILE A 117 -6.96 2.08 4.61
CA ILE A 117 -6.10 1.20 3.80
C ILE A 117 -4.70 1.80 3.82
N ILE A 118 -3.73 1.01 4.27
CA ILE A 118 -2.33 1.39 4.39
C ILE A 118 -1.52 0.56 3.40
N ALA A 119 -0.69 1.21 2.59
CA ALA A 119 0.28 0.55 1.72
C ALA A 119 1.62 1.26 1.88
N HIS A 120 2.44 0.85 2.84
CA HIS A 120 3.71 1.48 3.16
C HIS A 120 4.89 0.66 2.65
N GLY A 121 5.73 1.26 1.79
CA GLY A 121 6.92 0.59 1.26
C GLY A 121 6.63 -0.53 0.24
N VAL A 122 5.41 -0.62 -0.27
CA VAL A 122 5.02 -1.60 -1.28
C VAL A 122 5.31 -1.03 -2.66
N TYR A 123 6.57 -1.13 -3.11
CA TYR A 123 6.97 -0.75 -4.46
C TYR A 123 7.37 -2.00 -5.23
N ALA A 124 6.58 -2.39 -6.20
CA ALA A 124 6.99 -3.37 -7.19
C ALA A 124 7.26 -2.65 -8.52
N LEU A 125 8.50 -2.25 -8.75
CA LEU A 125 8.97 -1.92 -10.09
C LEU A 125 9.26 -3.23 -10.83
N HIS A 126 8.25 -3.75 -11.52
CA HIS A 126 8.47 -4.85 -12.44
C HIS A 126 9.22 -4.35 -13.67
N LYS A 127 10.25 -5.11 -14.05
CA LYS A 127 11.06 -4.86 -15.24
C LYS A 127 10.23 -4.74 -16.53
N ASN A 128 8.96 -5.17 -16.49
CA ASN A 128 8.06 -5.21 -17.63
C ASN A 128 6.66 -4.62 -17.41
N ASP A 129 6.24 -4.32 -16.18
CA ASP A 129 4.96 -3.71 -15.87
C ASP A 129 5.11 -2.87 -14.60
N CYS A 130 5.16 -1.54 -14.76
CA CYS A 130 5.18 -0.63 -13.63
C CYS A 130 3.72 -0.43 -13.16
N GLU A 131 3.23 -1.30 -12.29
CA GLU A 131 2.11 -0.96 -11.42
C GLU A 131 2.70 -0.40 -10.14
N ALA A 132 2.54 0.90 -9.94
CA ALA A 132 2.97 1.55 -8.72
C ALA A 132 1.78 1.70 -7.78
N VAL A 133 1.86 1.11 -6.59
CA VAL A 133 0.92 1.35 -5.51
C VAL A 133 1.48 2.49 -4.66
N PHE A 134 0.74 3.59 -4.57
CA PHE A 134 1.16 4.81 -3.91
C PHE A 134 0.64 4.92 -2.49
N MET A 135 1.48 5.43 -1.59
CA MET A 135 1.01 6.09 -0.36
C MET A 135 1.12 7.60 -0.53
N MET A 136 -0.01 8.26 -0.45
CA MET A 136 -0.05 9.71 -0.29
C MET A 136 -0.29 10.02 1.19
N ASP A 137 0.78 10.25 1.94
CA ASP A 137 0.69 10.66 3.34
C ASP A 137 0.39 12.17 3.50
N GLY A 138 0.28 12.87 2.37
CA GLY A 138 0.04 14.32 2.32
C GLY A 138 1.23 15.18 2.74
N THR A 139 2.42 14.61 2.95
CA THR A 139 3.65 15.33 3.27
C THR A 139 4.46 15.67 2.02
N HIS A 140 4.27 14.90 0.94
CA HIS A 140 4.95 15.08 -0.33
C HIS A 140 4.04 15.74 -1.36
N SER A 141 4.57 16.68 -2.12
CA SER A 141 3.85 17.23 -3.27
C SER A 141 3.80 16.19 -4.40
N LYS A 142 2.82 16.34 -5.31
CA LYS A 142 2.75 15.52 -6.52
C LYS A 142 4.08 15.51 -7.28
N ALA A 143 4.75 16.68 -7.37
CA ALA A 143 6.03 16.82 -8.05
C ALA A 143 7.15 16.01 -7.36
N ASP A 144 7.17 15.95 -6.02
CA ASP A 144 8.14 15.14 -5.29
C ASP A 144 7.94 13.64 -5.55
N ILE A 145 6.69 13.21 -5.62
CA ILE A 145 6.32 11.81 -5.91
C ILE A 145 6.77 11.45 -7.34
N VAL A 146 6.45 12.29 -8.33
CA VAL A 146 6.89 12.09 -9.72
C VAL A 146 8.41 12.00 -9.82
N ALA A 147 9.13 12.95 -9.19
CA ALA A 147 10.59 12.97 -9.20
C ALA A 147 11.18 11.70 -8.58
N HIS A 148 10.61 11.22 -7.49
CA HIS A 148 11.04 9.98 -6.82
C HIS A 148 10.88 8.75 -7.73
N PHE A 149 9.74 8.63 -8.45
CA PHE A 149 9.54 7.51 -9.38
C PHE A 149 10.51 7.53 -10.55
N VAL A 150 10.77 8.70 -11.10
CA VAL A 150 11.75 8.85 -12.18
C VAL A 150 13.15 8.46 -11.69
N GLU A 151 13.54 8.89 -10.48
CA GLU A 151 14.81 8.50 -9.87
C GLU A 151 14.91 6.97 -9.66
N LEU A 152 13.84 6.34 -9.17
CA LEU A 152 13.78 4.88 -9.00
C LEU A 152 13.93 4.15 -10.33
N CYS A 153 13.26 4.61 -11.39
CA CYS A 153 13.41 4.05 -12.73
C CYS A 153 14.87 4.12 -13.22
N GLN A 154 15.51 5.28 -13.07
CA GLN A 154 16.90 5.48 -13.49
C GLN A 154 17.86 4.61 -12.66
N LYS A 155 17.71 4.58 -11.33
CA LYS A 155 18.56 3.83 -10.43
C LYS A 155 18.50 2.31 -10.66
N ASN A 156 17.32 1.80 -11.03
CA ASN A 156 17.12 0.38 -11.27
C ASN A 156 17.22 -0.02 -12.75
N ASN A 157 17.58 0.91 -13.63
CA ASN A 157 17.58 0.71 -15.08
C ASN A 157 16.26 0.11 -15.59
N ALA A 158 15.15 0.59 -15.03
CA ALA A 158 13.78 0.22 -15.35
C ALA A 158 13.10 1.39 -16.08
N ALA A 159 12.18 1.08 -16.99
CA ALA A 159 11.39 2.10 -17.68
C ALA A 159 9.91 1.70 -17.66
N PRO A 160 9.00 2.65 -17.38
CA PRO A 160 7.58 2.42 -17.55
C PRO A 160 7.28 2.16 -19.03
N SER A 161 6.11 1.59 -19.33
CA SER A 161 5.72 1.29 -20.70
C SER A 161 4.28 1.69 -20.97
N ARG A 162 3.98 2.05 -22.21
CA ARG A 162 2.62 2.27 -22.73
C ARG A 162 2.30 1.26 -23.81
N ILE A 163 1.03 0.96 -24.00
CA ILE A 163 0.55 0.20 -25.14
C ILE A 163 0.17 1.19 -26.25
N ILE A 164 0.89 1.16 -27.35
CA ILE A 164 0.61 1.98 -28.54
C ILE A 164 0.38 1.02 -29.71
N ASP A 165 -0.80 1.08 -30.32
CA ASP A 165 -1.21 0.19 -31.42
C ASP A 165 -1.03 -1.31 -31.09
N GLY A 166 -1.35 -1.69 -29.85
CA GLY A 166 -1.23 -3.07 -29.36
C GLY A 166 0.20 -3.53 -29.08
N LYS A 167 1.19 -2.65 -29.19
CA LYS A 167 2.59 -2.94 -28.89
C LYS A 167 3.05 -2.24 -27.64
N LYS A 168 3.85 -2.94 -26.84
CA LYS A 168 4.49 -2.38 -25.65
C LYS A 168 5.68 -1.50 -26.07
N VAL A 169 5.64 -0.21 -25.71
CA VAL A 169 6.68 0.78 -25.97
C VAL A 169 7.24 1.28 -24.63
N LEU A 170 8.55 1.15 -24.45
CA LEU A 170 9.23 1.63 -23.25
C LEU A 170 9.39 3.15 -23.29
N ILE A 171 9.19 3.80 -22.14
CA ILE A 171 9.36 5.24 -21.94
C ILE A 171 10.75 5.44 -21.33
N GLU A 172 11.75 5.66 -22.18
CA GLU A 172 13.17 5.70 -21.76
C GLU A 172 13.64 7.10 -21.36
N SER A 173 13.08 8.15 -21.97
CA SER A 173 13.51 9.51 -21.68
C SER A 173 12.96 10.01 -20.34
N LYS A 174 13.81 10.68 -19.56
CA LYS A 174 13.42 11.25 -18.26
C LYS A 174 12.18 12.16 -18.36
N LYS A 175 12.13 13.01 -19.37
CA LYS A 175 11.03 13.95 -19.61
C LYS A 175 9.71 13.23 -19.88
N GLU A 176 9.74 12.14 -20.65
CA GLU A 176 8.54 11.34 -20.92
C GLU A 176 8.11 10.52 -19.69
N GLN A 177 9.05 10.05 -18.88
CA GLN A 177 8.77 9.41 -17.60
C GLN A 177 8.12 10.38 -16.62
N GLU A 178 8.60 11.61 -16.51
CA GLU A 178 7.99 12.67 -15.71
C GLU A 178 6.54 12.91 -16.14
N ALA A 179 6.29 13.05 -17.44
CA ALA A 179 4.94 13.25 -17.97
C ALA A 179 4.03 12.03 -17.74
N TYR A 180 4.55 10.83 -17.88
CA TYR A 180 3.82 9.58 -17.64
C TYR A 180 3.37 9.46 -16.17
N PHE A 181 4.28 9.67 -15.23
CA PHE A 181 3.97 9.58 -13.81
C PHE A 181 3.06 10.74 -13.36
N ASP A 182 3.24 11.94 -13.92
CA ASP A 182 2.36 13.08 -13.63
C ASP A 182 0.90 12.80 -14.05
N GLU A 183 0.70 12.21 -15.22
CA GLU A 183 -0.61 11.80 -15.74
C GLU A 183 -1.22 10.68 -14.88
N ALA A 184 -0.43 9.63 -14.56
CA ALA A 184 -0.88 8.49 -13.77
C ALA A 184 -1.30 8.90 -12.35
N ILE A 185 -0.52 9.76 -11.70
CA ILE A 185 -0.82 10.26 -10.36
C ILE A 185 -2.05 11.18 -10.38
N SER A 186 -2.21 12.02 -11.42
CA SER A 186 -3.39 12.87 -11.57
C SER A 186 -4.67 12.05 -11.72
N THR A 187 -4.62 11.00 -12.52
CA THR A 187 -5.76 10.09 -12.70
C THR A 187 -6.12 9.41 -11.38
N LEU A 188 -5.13 8.89 -10.65
CA LEU A 188 -5.34 8.27 -9.36
C LEU A 188 -5.97 9.23 -8.34
N ILE A 189 -5.48 10.47 -8.27
CA ILE A 189 -6.05 11.50 -7.37
C ILE A 189 -7.51 11.77 -7.74
N SER A 190 -7.80 11.95 -9.04
CA SER A 190 -9.16 12.21 -9.52
C SER A 190 -10.11 11.06 -9.21
N ASP A 191 -9.66 9.81 -9.38
CA ASP A 191 -10.45 8.62 -9.08
C ASP A 191 -10.75 8.50 -7.58
N LEU A 192 -9.76 8.78 -6.73
CA LEU A 192 -9.93 8.80 -5.27
C LEU A 192 -10.88 9.90 -4.81
N GLU A 193 -10.77 11.11 -5.39
CA GLU A 193 -11.68 12.22 -5.10
C GLU A 193 -13.11 11.90 -5.54
N ALA A 194 -13.30 11.29 -6.71
CA ALA A 194 -14.60 10.85 -7.20
C ALA A 194 -15.23 9.79 -6.27
N GLN A 195 -14.46 8.82 -5.79
CA GLN A 195 -14.94 7.81 -4.83
C GLN A 195 -15.33 8.43 -3.49
N CYS A 196 -14.53 9.36 -2.95
CA CYS A 196 -14.88 10.09 -1.73
C CYS A 196 -16.15 10.95 -1.85
N MET A 197 -16.42 11.50 -3.01
CA MET A 197 -17.66 12.26 -3.27
C MET A 197 -18.90 11.36 -3.33
N PHE A 198 -18.79 10.13 -3.85
CA PHE A 198 -19.90 9.17 -3.89
C PHE A 198 -20.31 8.66 -2.51
N GLU A 199 -19.36 8.54 -1.57
CA GLU A 199 -19.65 8.09 -0.20
C GLU A 199 -20.27 9.18 0.70
N SER A 200 -20.14 10.45 0.31
CA SER A 200 -20.75 11.59 1.05
C SER A 200 -22.21 11.87 0.68
N ILE A 201 -22.76 11.19 -0.32
CA ILE A 201 -24.12 11.42 -0.84
C ILE A 201 -25.07 10.23 -0.55
N SER A 202 -24.56 9.14 -0.02
CA SER A 202 -25.33 7.95 0.40
C SER A 202 -25.37 7.82 1.92
#